data_13beebd7a0baa38c8ea20a362cde2e08
#
_entry.id   13beebd7a0baa38c8ea20a362cde2e08
#
_cell.length_a   1.000
_cell.length_b   1.000
_cell.length_c   1.000
_cell.angle_alpha   90.00
_cell.angle_beta   90.00
_cell.angle_gamma   90.00
#
_symmetry.space_group_name_H-M   'P 1'
#
loop_
_entity.id
_entity.type
_entity.pdbx_description
1 polymer ?
#
loop_
_entity_poly.entity_id
_entity_poly.type
_entity_poly.pdbx_seq_one_letter_code
_entity_poly.pdbx_strand_id
1 'polypeptide(L)'
;MSKFSFEDIGAVVATFACGEDVTGGKVVKVTENGTVGLCSAKDKFCGVAMEPRKGGAAVQVKGFVTVSTTGSLTLGWANVEADGSGGVQSSADGGIPVLVVSASENSAVLCL
;
A
#
# COMPACT_ATOMS: atom_id res chain seq x y z
N MET A 1 -8.70 8.87 23.86
CA MET A 1 -7.38 8.37 23.46
C MET A 1 -7.47 6.98 22.85
N SER A 2 -6.77 6.77 21.75
CA SER A 2 -6.78 5.47 21.10
C SER A 2 -6.04 4.43 21.92
N LYS A 3 -6.57 3.21 21.94
CA LYS A 3 -5.95 2.08 22.63
C LYS A 3 -5.62 0.94 21.66
N PHE A 4 -5.46 1.26 20.41
CA PHE A 4 -5.17 0.25 19.41
C PHE A 4 -3.73 0.43 18.89
N SER A 5 -3.17 -0.64 18.42
CA SER A 5 -1.89 -0.64 17.76
C SER A 5 -1.98 -1.53 16.53
N PHE A 6 -1.43 -1.06 15.42
CA PHE A 6 -1.47 -1.79 14.16
C PHE A 6 -0.08 -2.19 13.69
N GLU A 7 0.94 -2.01 14.53
CA GLU A 7 2.31 -2.33 14.12
C GLU A 7 2.57 -3.82 14.19
N ASP A 8 3.08 -4.35 13.10
CA ASP A 8 3.61 -5.73 12.97
C ASP A 8 2.66 -6.86 13.30
N ILE A 9 1.40 -6.58 13.60
CA ILE A 9 0.42 -7.63 13.90
C ILE A 9 -0.06 -8.26 12.60
N GLY A 10 0.26 -9.55 12.41
CA GLY A 10 -0.15 -10.28 11.22
C GLY A 10 0.53 -9.81 9.94
N ALA A 11 1.61 -9.06 10.04
CA ALA A 11 2.30 -8.57 8.86
C ALA A 11 3.05 -9.70 8.15
N VAL A 12 2.88 -9.77 6.84
CA VAL A 12 3.65 -10.67 5.99
C VAL A 12 4.46 -9.78 5.04
N VAL A 13 5.76 -9.98 5.08
CA VAL A 13 6.70 -9.18 4.30
C VAL A 13 7.55 -10.12 3.45
N ALA A 14 7.68 -9.80 2.18
CA ALA A 14 8.52 -10.54 1.25
C ALA A 14 9.49 -9.57 0.57
N THR A 15 10.65 -10.08 0.19
CA THR A 15 11.66 -9.27 -0.49
C THR A 15 11.56 -9.45 -2.00
N PHE A 16 11.52 -8.33 -2.71
CA PHE A 16 11.43 -8.29 -4.17
C PHE A 16 12.59 -7.46 -4.73
N ALA A 17 12.98 -7.74 -5.94
CA ALA A 17 13.84 -6.83 -6.68
C ALA A 17 13.04 -5.59 -7.07
N CYS A 18 13.69 -4.45 -7.20
CA CYS A 18 13.03 -3.22 -7.63
C CYS A 18 14.04 -2.24 -8.23
N GLY A 19 13.53 -1.26 -8.96
CA GLY A 19 14.34 -0.17 -9.46
C GLY A 19 14.57 0.92 -8.41
N GLU A 20 15.36 1.91 -8.79
CA GLU A 20 15.74 3.01 -7.89
C GLU A 20 14.59 3.96 -7.59
N ASP A 21 13.53 3.93 -8.40
CA ASP A 21 12.37 4.78 -8.23
C ASP A 21 11.43 4.32 -7.12
N VAL A 22 11.58 3.09 -6.64
CA VAL A 22 10.79 2.57 -5.53
C VAL A 22 11.39 3.09 -4.22
N THR A 23 10.57 3.78 -3.43
CA THR A 23 10.97 4.29 -2.13
C THR A 23 9.99 3.80 -1.06
N GLY A 24 10.39 3.89 0.20
CA GLY A 24 9.57 3.42 1.31
C GLY A 24 8.23 4.12 1.40
N GLY A 25 7.20 3.37 1.75
CA GLY A 25 5.84 3.89 1.91
C GLY A 25 5.00 3.91 0.64
N LYS A 26 5.58 3.64 -0.52
CA LYS A 26 4.84 3.66 -1.78
C LYS A 26 4.21 2.31 -2.08
N VAL A 27 3.02 2.33 -2.66
CA VAL A 27 2.39 1.11 -3.15
C VAL A 27 3.09 0.66 -4.42
N VAL A 28 3.24 -0.66 -4.58
CA VAL A 28 3.97 -1.25 -5.71
C VAL A 28 3.16 -2.38 -6.31
N LYS A 29 3.50 -2.73 -7.53
CA LYS A 29 2.90 -3.87 -8.25
C LYS A 29 4.01 -4.77 -8.79
N VAL A 30 3.66 -6.01 -9.04
CA VAL A 30 4.60 -6.95 -9.68
C VAL A 30 4.72 -6.58 -11.16
N THR A 31 5.94 -6.33 -11.60
CA THR A 31 6.23 -5.96 -13.01
C THR A 31 6.90 -7.06 -13.79
N GLU A 32 7.68 -7.90 -13.11
CA GLU A 32 8.36 -9.06 -13.68
C GLU A 32 8.47 -10.13 -12.61
N ASN A 33 9.01 -11.28 -12.94
CA ASN A 33 9.21 -12.34 -11.95
C ASN A 33 10.05 -11.83 -10.78
N GLY A 34 9.47 -11.87 -9.58
CA GLY A 34 10.14 -11.47 -8.35
C GLY A 34 10.50 -9.98 -8.26
N THR A 35 9.92 -9.15 -9.10
CA THR A 35 10.26 -7.73 -9.22
C THR A 35 9.01 -6.87 -9.06
N VAL A 36 9.14 -5.77 -8.33
CA VAL A 36 8.07 -4.80 -8.16
C VAL A 36 8.49 -3.44 -8.71
N GLY A 37 7.50 -2.65 -9.09
CA GLY A 37 7.71 -1.28 -9.53
C GLY A 37 6.59 -0.38 -9.04
N LEU A 38 6.72 0.90 -9.30
CA LEU A 38 5.71 1.88 -8.94
C LEU A 38 4.43 1.65 -9.72
N CYS A 39 3.31 1.99 -9.09
CA CYS A 39 2.01 1.92 -9.73
C CYS A 39 1.69 3.20 -10.48
N SER A 40 1.01 3.06 -11.60
CA SER A 40 0.32 4.16 -12.26
C SER A 40 -1.06 4.31 -11.62
N ALA A 41 -1.71 5.44 -11.86
CA ALA A 41 -3.07 5.66 -11.37
C ALA A 41 -3.99 4.53 -11.82
N LYS A 42 -4.85 4.09 -10.93
CA LYS A 42 -5.82 3.00 -11.11
C LYS A 42 -5.24 1.60 -11.15
N ASP A 43 -3.93 1.44 -11.00
CA ASP A 43 -3.34 0.11 -10.93
C ASP A 43 -3.75 -0.58 -9.62
N LYS A 44 -3.80 -1.90 -9.67
CA LYS A 44 -3.96 -2.71 -8.47
C LYS A 44 -2.57 -2.98 -7.91
N PHE A 45 -2.35 -2.59 -6.68
CA PHE A 45 -1.06 -2.79 -6.03
C PHE A 45 -1.02 -4.13 -5.30
N CYS A 46 0.17 -4.69 -5.12
CA CYS A 46 0.32 -5.96 -4.39
C CYS A 46 0.74 -5.73 -2.94
N GLY A 47 1.24 -4.57 -2.61
CA GLY A 47 1.68 -4.27 -1.25
C GLY A 47 2.32 -2.90 -1.18
N VAL A 48 2.92 -2.63 -0.03
CA VAL A 48 3.57 -1.35 0.26
C VAL A 48 5.05 -1.59 0.50
N ALA A 49 5.90 -0.88 -0.23
CA ALA A 49 7.34 -1.05 -0.11
C ALA A 49 7.86 -0.43 1.18
N MET A 50 8.81 -1.11 1.79
CA MET A 50 9.66 -0.56 2.83
C MET A 50 10.89 0.03 2.16
N GLU A 51 11.68 0.81 2.87
CA GLU A 51 12.83 1.50 2.26
C GLU A 51 13.76 0.50 1.57
N PRO A 52 14.01 0.66 0.26
CA PRO A 52 14.83 -0.30 -0.49
C PRO A 52 16.30 -0.23 -0.14
N ARG A 53 17.00 -1.35 -0.37
CA ARG A 53 18.44 -1.44 -0.20
C ARG A 53 19.01 -2.28 -1.32
N LYS A 54 20.07 -1.80 -1.98
CA LYS A 54 20.83 -2.53 -3.01
C LYS A 54 19.96 -3.19 -4.08
N GLY A 55 19.03 -2.42 -4.62
CA GLY A 55 18.19 -2.89 -5.72
C GLY A 55 17.06 -3.82 -5.31
N GLY A 56 16.78 -3.94 -4.03
CA GLY A 56 15.68 -4.75 -3.51
C GLY A 56 14.89 -4.01 -2.46
N ALA A 57 13.67 -4.44 -2.23
CA ALA A 57 12.82 -3.88 -1.20
C ALA A 57 12.02 -4.98 -0.53
N ALA A 58 11.85 -4.85 0.79
CA ALA A 58 10.84 -5.63 1.49
C ALA A 58 9.49 -4.99 1.19
N VAL A 59 8.51 -5.81 0.86
CA VAL A 59 7.16 -5.36 0.53
C VAL A 59 6.19 -6.03 1.48
N GLN A 60 5.43 -5.22 2.20
CA GLN A 60 4.39 -5.74 3.07
C GLN A 60 3.16 -6.07 2.23
N VAL A 61 2.80 -7.34 2.16
CA VAL A 61 1.70 -7.81 1.32
C VAL A 61 0.46 -8.16 2.12
N LYS A 62 0.57 -8.31 3.44
CA LYS A 62 -0.55 -8.59 4.34
C LYS A 62 -0.37 -7.84 5.65
N GLY A 63 -1.48 -7.60 6.35
CA GLY A 63 -1.49 -6.96 7.66
C GLY A 63 -1.81 -5.48 7.58
N PHE A 64 -1.63 -4.80 8.70
CA PHE A 64 -1.96 -3.38 8.79
C PHE A 64 -0.81 -2.53 8.26
N VAL A 65 -1.14 -1.56 7.44
CA VAL A 65 -0.14 -0.70 6.83
C VAL A 65 -0.69 0.71 6.69
N THR A 66 0.16 1.70 6.92
CA THR A 66 -0.18 3.11 6.72
C THR A 66 0.23 3.52 5.32
N VAL A 67 -0.68 4.14 4.60
CA VAL A 67 -0.43 4.62 3.24
C VAL A 67 -0.85 6.07 3.10
N SER A 68 -0.23 6.76 2.16
CA SER A 68 -0.70 8.08 1.74
C SER A 68 -1.95 7.92 0.89
N THR A 69 -2.84 8.89 0.94
CA THR A 69 -4.06 8.84 0.13
C THR A 69 -4.28 10.14 -0.63
N THR A 70 -4.90 10.02 -1.79
CA THR A 70 -5.47 11.16 -2.50
C THR A 70 -6.96 11.20 -2.14
N GLY A 71 -7.34 12.19 -1.36
CA GLY A 71 -8.68 12.25 -0.79
C GLY A 71 -8.85 11.34 0.43
N SER A 72 -9.98 11.45 1.09
CA SER A 72 -10.30 10.63 2.25
C SER A 72 -10.90 9.31 1.82
N LEU A 73 -10.54 8.23 2.51
CA LEU A 73 -11.15 6.93 2.31
C LEU A 73 -12.31 6.75 3.29
N THR A 74 -13.26 5.92 2.90
CA THR A 74 -14.38 5.54 3.77
C THR A 74 -13.91 4.47 4.74
N LEU A 75 -14.25 4.60 6.01
CA LEU A 75 -13.94 3.57 7.01
C LEU A 75 -14.72 2.29 6.72
N GLY A 76 -14.12 1.17 7.09
CA GLY A 76 -14.68 -0.14 6.85
C GLY A 76 -14.20 -0.70 5.53
N TRP A 77 -14.97 -1.59 4.94
CA TRP A 77 -14.61 -2.20 3.66
C TRP A 77 -14.75 -1.20 2.52
N ALA A 78 -13.68 -1.03 1.79
CA ALA A 78 -13.63 -0.11 0.67
C ALA A 78 -12.79 -0.70 -0.46
N ASN A 79 -13.11 -0.30 -1.69
CA ASN A 79 -12.27 -0.65 -2.83
C ASN A 79 -11.31 0.50 -3.09
N VAL A 80 -10.04 0.18 -3.20
CA VAL A 80 -8.98 1.17 -3.39
C VAL A 80 -8.10 0.80 -4.58
N GLU A 81 -7.48 1.80 -5.14
CA GLU A 81 -6.57 1.65 -6.26
C GLU A 81 -5.39 2.59 -6.05
N ALA A 82 -4.31 2.40 -6.80
CA ALA A 82 -3.18 3.31 -6.73
C ALA A 82 -3.58 4.69 -7.28
N ASP A 83 -3.04 5.73 -6.67
CA ASP A 83 -3.35 7.10 -7.09
C ASP A 83 -2.36 7.68 -8.12
N GLY A 84 -1.30 6.93 -8.43
CA GLY A 84 -0.26 7.37 -9.36
C GLY A 84 0.83 8.22 -8.71
N SER A 85 0.72 8.49 -7.42
CA SER A 85 1.68 9.30 -6.66
C SER A 85 2.31 8.53 -5.50
N GLY A 86 2.20 7.22 -5.52
CA GLY A 86 2.76 6.36 -4.49
C GLY A 86 1.79 5.97 -3.38
N GLY A 87 0.60 6.56 -3.36
CA GLY A 87 -0.44 6.26 -2.39
C GLY A 87 -1.62 5.57 -3.03
N VAL A 88 -2.77 5.68 -2.38
CA VAL A 88 -4.02 5.06 -2.84
C VAL A 88 -5.15 6.06 -2.89
N GLN A 89 -6.20 5.71 -3.61
CA GLN A 89 -7.44 6.47 -3.70
C GLN A 89 -8.62 5.51 -3.75
N SER A 90 -9.80 6.04 -3.49
CA SER A 90 -11.03 5.27 -3.62
C SER A 90 -11.25 4.87 -5.07
N SER A 91 -11.71 3.64 -5.28
CA SER A 91 -12.02 3.15 -6.63
C SER A 91 -13.52 3.10 -6.82
N ALA A 92 -14.00 3.61 -7.95
CA ALA A 92 -15.44 3.65 -8.25
C ALA A 92 -15.95 2.31 -8.78
N ASP A 93 -15.16 1.59 -9.56
CA ASP A 93 -15.63 0.38 -10.24
C ASP A 93 -14.52 -0.66 -10.41
N GLY A 94 -13.81 -0.94 -9.37
CA GLY A 94 -12.73 -1.92 -9.42
C GLY A 94 -11.87 -1.80 -8.20
N GLY A 95 -10.57 -1.91 -8.38
CA GLY A 95 -9.62 -1.79 -7.28
C GLY A 95 -9.55 -3.04 -6.43
N ILE A 96 -9.02 -2.90 -5.25
CA ILE A 96 -8.79 -3.99 -4.31
C ILE A 96 -9.65 -3.75 -3.09
N PRO A 97 -10.44 -4.76 -2.64
CA PRO A 97 -11.18 -4.62 -1.40
C PRO A 97 -10.24 -4.70 -0.20
N VAL A 98 -10.27 -3.69 0.64
CA VAL A 98 -9.47 -3.63 1.86
C VAL A 98 -10.32 -3.14 3.02
N LEU A 99 -9.89 -3.44 4.23
CA LEU A 99 -10.51 -2.90 5.42
C LEU A 99 -9.76 -1.64 5.82
N VAL A 100 -10.45 -0.51 5.82
CA VAL A 100 -9.88 0.77 6.24
C VAL A 100 -10.21 0.96 7.72
N VAL A 101 -9.18 0.91 8.56
CA VAL A 101 -9.37 0.96 10.01
C VAL A 101 -9.16 2.36 10.59
N SER A 102 -8.50 3.23 9.85
CA SER A 102 -8.31 4.62 10.23
C SER A 102 -8.12 5.44 8.97
N ALA A 103 -8.66 6.63 8.92
CA ALA A 103 -8.54 7.48 7.74
C ALA A 103 -8.49 8.95 8.14
N SER A 104 -7.66 9.71 7.42
CA SER A 104 -7.60 11.15 7.51
C SER A 104 -7.55 11.71 6.09
N GLU A 105 -7.33 13.04 5.93
CA GLU A 105 -7.35 13.65 4.60
C GLU A 105 -6.29 13.11 3.65
N ASN A 106 -5.10 12.78 4.18
CA ASN A 106 -3.95 12.44 3.36
C ASN A 106 -3.33 11.10 3.69
N SER A 107 -3.94 10.35 4.60
CA SER A 107 -3.39 9.04 4.98
C SER A 107 -4.48 8.12 5.50
N ALA A 108 -4.18 6.85 5.49
CA ALA A 108 -5.09 5.84 6.03
C ALA A 108 -4.29 4.64 6.49
N VAL A 109 -4.89 3.87 7.41
CA VAL A 109 -4.37 2.58 7.82
C VAL A 109 -5.28 1.52 7.20
N LEU A 110 -4.69 0.66 6.41
CA LEU A 110 -5.39 -0.42 5.71
C LEU A 110 -4.99 -1.76 6.29
N CYS A 111 -5.92 -2.69 6.27
CA CYS A 111 -5.62 -4.10 6.52
C CYS A 111 -5.64 -4.82 5.16
N LEU A 112 -4.47 -5.27 4.74
CA LEU A 112 -4.32 -5.94 3.45
C LEU A 112 -4.67 -7.43 3.53
#